data_b2ee09180ce5d7c5865637f01afcff7c
#
_entry.id   b2ee09180ce5d7c5865637f01afcff7c
#
_cell.length_a   1.000
_cell.length_b   1.000
_cell.length_c   1.000
_cell.angle_alpha   90.00
_cell.angle_beta   90.00
_cell.angle_gamma   90.00
#
_symmetry.space_group_name_H-M   'P 1'
#
loop_
_entity.id
_entity.type
_entity.pdbx_description
1 polymer ?
#
loop_
_entity_poly.entity_id
_entity_poly.type
_entity_poly.pdbx_seq_one_letter_code
_entity_poly.pdbx_strand_id
1 'polypeptide(L)'
;EISELKDFVARNKARVATRNMAMSRQKKLDKMDVIELAKERPKPEFHFLTARTPSRFVVETKELVIGYEEPLSKPLTLTVERGEKIALVGANGIGKTTLLKSILGLIPALSGTVRLGDYLEIGYFEQEMPQGNKRSCIEEIWEEFPAYTQYEVRAALAKCGLTTKHIESQVRVLSGGEQAKVRLCKLINRESNLLLLDEPTNHLDADAKAELKRALQEYKGTILMVCHEPEFYEGLVSKVWDCSEWTTRI
;
A
#
# COMPACT_ATOMS: atom_id res chain seq x y z
N GLU A 1 -1.04 -21.06 34.12
CA GLU A 1 -2.48 -21.37 33.98
C GLU A 1 -2.77 -22.20 32.71
N ILE A 2 -2.35 -21.77 31.49
CA ILE A 2 -2.57 -22.55 30.23
C ILE A 2 -1.83 -23.87 30.26
N SER A 3 -0.56 -23.91 30.72
CA SER A 3 0.24 -25.13 30.88
C SER A 3 -0.41 -26.11 31.83
N GLU A 4 -0.87 -25.64 32.97
CA GLU A 4 -1.54 -26.47 34.00
C GLU A 4 -2.87 -27.05 33.49
N LEU A 5 -3.63 -26.27 32.69
CA LEU A 5 -4.86 -26.75 32.04
C LEU A 5 -4.58 -27.83 31.01
N LYS A 6 -3.52 -27.68 30.19
CA LYS A 6 -3.08 -28.67 29.19
C LYS A 6 -2.67 -29.97 29.87
N ASP A 7 -1.88 -29.89 30.95
CA ASP A 7 -1.43 -31.06 31.74
C ASP A 7 -2.61 -31.79 32.40
N PHE A 8 -3.56 -31.02 32.95
CA PHE A 8 -4.76 -31.63 33.55
C PHE A 8 -5.60 -32.37 32.51
N VAL A 9 -5.84 -31.77 31.34
CA VAL A 9 -6.59 -32.38 30.24
C VAL A 9 -5.89 -33.65 29.75
N ALA A 10 -4.58 -33.61 29.56
CA ALA A 10 -3.80 -34.75 29.07
C ALA A 10 -3.88 -35.96 30.06
N ARG A 11 -3.81 -35.70 31.38
CA ARG A 11 -3.86 -36.76 32.39
C ARG A 11 -5.26 -37.34 32.65
N ASN A 12 -6.32 -36.58 32.37
CA ASN A 12 -7.67 -36.95 32.80
C ASN A 12 -8.62 -37.24 31.61
N LYS A 13 -8.21 -37.06 30.37
CA LYS A 13 -9.03 -37.29 29.17
C LYS A 13 -9.47 -38.76 29.00
N ALA A 14 -8.66 -39.71 29.49
CA ALA A 14 -8.92 -41.14 29.38
C ALA A 14 -9.71 -41.75 30.55
N ARG A 15 -9.91 -41.02 31.68
CA ARG A 15 -10.60 -41.56 32.86
C ARG A 15 -12.09 -41.19 32.82
N VAL A 16 -12.98 -42.20 32.88
CA VAL A 16 -14.43 -42.05 32.81
C VAL A 16 -14.99 -41.06 33.84
N ALA A 17 -14.50 -41.13 35.09
CA ALA A 17 -14.98 -40.30 36.20
C ALA A 17 -14.62 -38.80 36.07
N THR A 18 -13.55 -38.44 35.34
CA THR A 18 -13.08 -37.07 35.20
C THR A 18 -13.24 -36.50 33.79
N ARG A 19 -13.81 -37.27 32.86
CA ARG A 19 -13.97 -36.93 31.47
C ARG A 19 -14.73 -35.60 31.24
N ASN A 20 -15.83 -35.39 31.97
CA ASN A 20 -16.64 -34.18 31.85
C ASN A 20 -15.87 -32.94 32.34
N MET A 21 -15.06 -33.06 33.38
CA MET A 21 -14.20 -31.96 33.86
C MET A 21 -13.05 -31.68 32.87
N ALA A 22 -12.46 -32.72 32.25
CA ALA A 22 -11.44 -32.58 31.24
C ALA A 22 -12.00 -31.91 29.98
N MET A 23 -13.22 -32.27 29.53
CA MET A 23 -13.90 -31.64 28.40
C MET A 23 -14.28 -30.18 28.65
N SER A 24 -14.69 -29.85 29.89
CA SER A 24 -14.98 -28.45 30.27
C SER A 24 -13.72 -27.59 30.24
N ARG A 25 -12.60 -28.14 30.74
CA ARG A 25 -11.29 -27.45 30.70
C ARG A 25 -10.71 -27.38 29.30
N GLN A 26 -10.95 -28.39 28.44
CA GLN A 26 -10.60 -28.31 27.01
C GLN A 26 -11.34 -27.16 26.32
N LYS A 27 -12.67 -27.02 26.52
CA LYS A 27 -13.44 -25.88 25.98
C LYS A 27 -12.94 -24.53 26.47
N LYS A 28 -12.43 -24.47 27.72
CA LYS A 28 -11.81 -23.25 28.26
C LYS A 28 -10.48 -22.96 27.55
N LEU A 29 -9.63 -23.98 27.33
CA LEU A 29 -8.40 -23.87 26.56
C LEU A 29 -8.66 -23.43 25.14
N ASP A 30 -9.59 -24.06 24.44
CA ASP A 30 -9.96 -23.72 23.06
C ASP A 30 -10.42 -22.25 22.93
N LYS A 31 -11.16 -21.74 23.94
CA LYS A 31 -11.53 -20.32 24.01
C LYS A 31 -10.34 -19.41 24.29
N MET A 32 -9.40 -19.83 25.12
CA MET A 32 -8.18 -19.06 25.43
C MET A 32 -7.24 -19.02 24.23
N ASP A 33 -7.08 -20.14 23.52
CA ASP A 33 -6.29 -20.22 22.29
C ASP A 33 -6.90 -19.31 21.20
N VAL A 34 -8.24 -19.23 21.09
CA VAL A 34 -8.92 -18.29 20.18
C VAL A 34 -8.71 -16.83 20.58
N ILE A 35 -8.67 -16.53 21.90
CA ILE A 35 -8.41 -15.18 22.40
C ILE A 35 -6.95 -14.78 22.20
N GLU A 36 -6.00 -15.70 22.35
CA GLU A 36 -4.57 -15.44 22.08
C GLU A 36 -4.31 -15.26 20.57
N LEU A 37 -4.94 -16.06 19.72
CA LEU A 37 -4.88 -15.91 18.24
C LEU A 37 -5.54 -14.61 17.75
N ALA A 38 -6.50 -14.05 18.50
CA ALA A 38 -7.08 -12.75 18.19
C ALA A 38 -6.21 -11.56 18.64
N LYS A 39 -5.15 -11.80 19.42
CA LYS A 39 -4.38 -10.75 20.11
C LYS A 39 -3.19 -10.18 19.34
N GLU A 40 -2.73 -10.79 18.27
CA GLU A 40 -1.57 -10.25 17.54
C GLU A 40 -1.81 -10.22 16.03
N ARG A 41 -2.55 -9.20 15.58
CA ARG A 41 -2.33 -8.75 14.21
C ARG A 41 -0.97 -8.05 14.19
N PRO A 42 -0.02 -8.51 13.36
CA PRO A 42 1.28 -7.85 13.28
C PRO A 42 1.06 -6.40 12.87
N LYS A 43 1.59 -5.46 13.67
CA LYS A 43 1.54 -4.04 13.32
C LYS A 43 2.44 -3.82 12.12
N PRO A 44 1.97 -3.10 11.10
CA PRO A 44 2.80 -2.78 9.95
C PRO A 44 3.91 -1.81 10.34
N GLU A 45 5.08 -1.98 9.71
CA GLU A 45 6.21 -1.07 9.76
C GLU A 45 6.64 -0.75 8.33
N PHE A 46 6.46 0.50 7.90
CA PHE A 46 6.82 0.94 6.56
C PHE A 46 8.06 1.83 6.60
N HIS A 47 9.00 1.55 5.71
CA HIS A 47 10.17 2.38 5.50
C HIS A 47 10.50 2.46 4.00
N PHE A 48 10.33 3.64 3.42
CA PHE A 48 10.61 3.87 2.01
C PHE A 48 12.11 4.05 1.78
N LEU A 49 12.68 3.30 0.86
CA LEU A 49 14.06 3.46 0.42
C LEU A 49 14.14 4.66 -0.53
N THR A 50 15.13 5.53 -0.29
CA THR A 50 15.35 6.71 -1.12
C THR A 50 16.49 6.45 -2.10
N ALA A 51 16.22 6.57 -3.40
CA ALA A 51 17.20 6.51 -4.46
C ALA A 51 18.08 7.78 -4.49
N ARG A 52 19.05 7.80 -5.40
CA ARG A 52 19.93 8.97 -5.62
C ARG A 52 19.12 10.24 -5.87
N THR A 53 19.77 11.37 -5.62
CA THR A 53 19.17 12.70 -5.81
C THR A 53 18.89 12.96 -7.29
N PRO A 54 17.63 13.23 -7.69
CA PRO A 54 17.26 13.57 -9.06
C PRO A 54 17.53 15.05 -9.37
N SER A 55 17.29 15.45 -10.62
CA SER A 55 17.29 16.88 -11.01
C SER A 55 16.31 17.72 -10.19
N ARG A 56 16.49 19.05 -10.21
CA ARG A 56 15.63 19.97 -9.45
C ARG A 56 14.16 19.85 -9.84
N PHE A 57 13.86 19.87 -11.13
CA PHE A 57 12.53 19.69 -11.64
C PHE A 57 12.33 18.20 -11.96
N VAL A 58 11.39 17.56 -11.28
CA VAL A 58 11.15 16.11 -11.42
C VAL A 58 10.03 15.82 -12.42
N VAL A 59 9.03 16.69 -12.51
CA VAL A 59 7.96 16.62 -13.50
C VAL A 59 7.66 18.03 -14.00
N GLU A 60 7.65 18.21 -15.30
CA GLU A 60 7.21 19.44 -15.96
C GLU A 60 6.19 19.08 -17.03
N THR A 61 5.04 19.76 -17.05
CA THR A 61 4.07 19.65 -18.15
C THR A 61 3.94 20.98 -18.87
N LYS A 62 3.74 20.93 -20.17
CA LYS A 62 3.48 22.12 -20.99
C LYS A 62 2.24 21.88 -21.84
N GLU A 63 1.20 22.68 -21.58
CA GLU A 63 -0.09 22.63 -22.28
C GLU A 63 -0.65 21.19 -22.35
N LEU A 64 -0.43 20.40 -21.30
CA LEU A 64 -0.82 19.00 -21.24
C LEU A 64 -2.34 18.88 -21.17
N VAL A 65 -2.94 18.18 -22.12
CA VAL A 65 -4.34 17.77 -22.08
C VAL A 65 -4.40 16.25 -21.87
N ILE A 66 -4.98 15.85 -20.75
CA ILE A 66 -5.16 14.44 -20.40
C ILE A 66 -6.56 13.97 -20.83
N GLY A 67 -6.68 12.70 -21.14
CA GLY A 67 -7.94 12.07 -21.53
C GLY A 67 -7.71 10.75 -22.25
N TYR A 68 -8.78 10.16 -22.73
CA TYR A 68 -8.77 8.97 -23.57
C TYR A 68 -9.18 9.35 -24.99
N GLU A 69 -10.47 9.28 -25.33
CA GLU A 69 -11.02 9.77 -26.60
C GLU A 69 -11.41 11.25 -26.51
N GLU A 70 -11.84 11.67 -25.32
CA GLU A 70 -12.24 13.04 -25.04
C GLU A 70 -11.34 13.67 -23.96
N PRO A 71 -11.11 15.00 -24.04
CA PRO A 71 -10.37 15.72 -23.01
C PRO A 71 -11.04 15.63 -21.63
N LEU A 72 -10.27 15.30 -20.61
CA LEU A 72 -10.66 15.34 -19.21
C LEU A 72 -10.17 16.60 -18.51
N SER A 73 -9.21 17.30 -19.11
CA SER A 73 -8.64 18.53 -18.55
C SER A 73 -8.53 19.65 -19.58
N LYS A 74 -8.51 20.88 -19.08
CA LYS A 74 -7.94 22.03 -19.79
C LYS A 74 -6.43 21.80 -19.98
N PRO A 75 -5.75 22.60 -20.83
CA PRO A 75 -4.29 22.54 -20.94
C PRO A 75 -3.62 22.82 -19.59
N LEU A 76 -2.75 21.91 -19.13
CA LEU A 76 -2.08 21.96 -17.84
C LEU A 76 -0.59 22.27 -18.00
N THR A 77 -0.14 23.34 -17.37
CA THR A 77 1.28 23.65 -17.25
C THR A 77 1.66 23.60 -15.78
N LEU A 78 2.21 22.48 -15.37
CA LEU A 78 2.50 22.12 -13.99
C LEU A 78 4.00 21.85 -13.81
N THR A 79 4.51 22.19 -12.65
CA THR A 79 5.90 21.90 -12.27
C THR A 79 5.94 21.28 -10.88
N VAL A 80 6.65 20.15 -10.77
CA VAL A 80 6.94 19.50 -9.50
C VAL A 80 8.44 19.57 -9.26
N GLU A 81 8.82 20.21 -8.16
CA GLU A 81 10.21 20.28 -7.74
C GLU A 81 10.58 19.11 -6.81
N ARG A 82 11.86 18.76 -6.82
CA ARG A 82 12.42 17.72 -5.95
C ARG A 82 12.10 18.02 -4.48
N GLY A 83 11.61 17.01 -3.77
CA GLY A 83 11.27 17.07 -2.36
C GLY A 83 9.87 17.62 -2.07
N GLU A 84 9.14 18.10 -3.09
CA GLU A 84 7.75 18.50 -2.89
C GLU A 84 6.86 17.28 -2.64
N LYS A 85 5.88 17.46 -1.76
CA LYS A 85 4.83 16.49 -1.50
C LYS A 85 3.50 17.15 -1.82
N ILE A 86 2.80 16.62 -2.82
CA ILE A 86 1.61 17.24 -3.41
C ILE A 86 0.44 16.26 -3.35
N ALA A 87 -0.71 16.72 -2.86
CA ALA A 87 -1.96 15.99 -2.93
C ALA A 87 -2.81 16.48 -4.11
N LEU A 88 -3.32 15.54 -4.92
CA LEU A 88 -4.33 15.75 -5.94
C LEU A 88 -5.69 15.47 -5.32
N VAL A 89 -6.56 16.47 -5.29
CA VAL A 89 -7.91 16.36 -4.71
C VAL A 89 -8.98 16.65 -5.77
N GLY A 90 -10.22 16.34 -5.45
CA GLY A 90 -11.37 16.59 -6.32
C GLY A 90 -12.24 15.35 -6.49
N ALA A 91 -13.41 15.50 -7.14
CA ALA A 91 -14.38 14.44 -7.33
C ALA A 91 -13.83 13.21 -8.09
N ASN A 92 -14.52 12.08 -7.99
CA ASN A 92 -14.18 10.90 -8.76
C ASN A 92 -14.44 11.11 -10.25
N GLY A 93 -13.60 10.51 -11.10
CA GLY A 93 -13.77 10.55 -12.55
C GLY A 93 -13.30 11.83 -13.26
N ILE A 94 -12.74 12.81 -12.54
CA ILE A 94 -12.26 14.08 -13.15
C ILE A 94 -10.86 13.99 -13.76
N GLY A 95 -10.19 12.82 -13.69
CA GLY A 95 -8.91 12.61 -14.37
C GLY A 95 -7.68 12.53 -13.48
N LYS A 96 -7.80 12.45 -12.13
CA LYS A 96 -6.65 12.38 -11.21
C LYS A 96 -5.71 11.19 -11.52
N THR A 97 -6.26 9.99 -11.58
CA THR A 97 -5.54 8.76 -11.98
C THR A 97 -4.99 8.86 -13.39
N THR A 98 -5.77 9.49 -14.32
CA THR A 98 -5.33 9.69 -15.71
C THR A 98 -4.11 10.60 -15.76
N LEU A 99 -4.05 11.65 -14.93
CA LEU A 99 -2.86 12.51 -14.82
C LEU A 99 -1.63 11.73 -14.36
N LEU A 100 -1.74 10.91 -13.31
CA LEU A 100 -0.63 10.06 -12.87
C LEU A 100 -0.16 9.11 -13.97
N LYS A 101 -1.10 8.44 -14.65
CA LYS A 101 -0.79 7.53 -15.76
C LYS A 101 -0.19 8.24 -16.97
N SER A 102 -0.62 9.48 -17.26
CA SER A 102 -0.03 10.29 -18.32
C SER A 102 1.39 10.74 -18.00
N ILE A 103 1.67 11.10 -16.72
CA ILE A 103 3.02 11.40 -16.25
C ILE A 103 3.93 10.17 -16.39
N LEU A 104 3.43 8.98 -16.11
CA LEU A 104 4.14 7.71 -16.29
C LEU A 104 4.31 7.29 -17.75
N GLY A 105 3.62 7.95 -18.69
CA GLY A 105 3.61 7.53 -20.09
C GLY A 105 2.77 6.28 -20.35
N LEU A 106 1.95 5.84 -19.40
CA LEU A 106 1.06 4.69 -19.54
C LEU A 106 -0.18 5.02 -20.39
N ILE A 107 -0.57 6.28 -20.41
CA ILE A 107 -1.65 6.81 -21.22
C ILE A 107 -1.06 7.97 -22.03
N PRO A 108 -1.21 7.98 -23.37
CA PRO A 108 -0.72 9.08 -24.19
C PRO A 108 -1.51 10.36 -23.87
N ALA A 109 -0.82 11.50 -23.86
CA ALA A 109 -1.48 12.79 -23.79
C ALA A 109 -2.27 13.06 -25.08
N LEU A 110 -3.42 13.72 -24.96
CA LEU A 110 -4.18 14.17 -26.15
C LEU A 110 -3.48 15.35 -26.82
N SER A 111 -2.85 16.22 -26.05
CA SER A 111 -1.96 17.29 -26.54
C SER A 111 -0.99 17.73 -25.46
N GLY A 112 -0.03 18.57 -25.82
CA GLY A 112 1.00 19.04 -24.92
C GLY A 112 2.09 18.00 -24.64
N THR A 113 2.92 18.25 -23.65
CA THR A 113 4.08 17.39 -23.33
C THR A 113 4.25 17.19 -21.84
N VAL A 114 4.81 16.03 -21.48
CA VAL A 114 5.35 15.72 -20.15
C VAL A 114 6.85 15.54 -20.27
N ARG A 115 7.60 16.24 -19.45
CA ARG A 115 9.04 16.07 -19.30
C ARG A 115 9.34 15.57 -17.90
N LEU A 116 10.01 14.45 -17.82
CA LEU A 116 10.56 13.90 -16.56
C LEU A 116 11.99 14.39 -16.38
N GLY A 117 12.36 14.65 -15.15
CA GLY A 117 13.71 15.05 -14.78
C GLY A 117 14.71 13.91 -14.92
N ASP A 118 16.00 14.24 -14.86
CA ASP A 118 17.08 13.25 -14.93
C ASP A 118 17.17 12.47 -13.61
N TYR A 119 17.61 11.22 -13.70
CA TYR A 119 17.87 10.32 -12.58
C TYR A 119 16.64 9.99 -11.73
N LEU A 120 15.45 10.00 -12.33
CA LEU A 120 14.24 9.59 -11.65
C LEU A 120 14.16 8.06 -11.53
N GLU A 121 13.87 7.63 -10.30
CA GLU A 121 13.46 6.28 -9.94
C GLU A 121 12.04 6.38 -9.40
N ILE A 122 11.06 5.98 -10.21
CA ILE A 122 9.65 6.18 -9.91
C ILE A 122 9.06 4.94 -9.25
N GLY A 123 8.49 5.12 -8.06
CA GLY A 123 7.60 4.14 -7.44
C GLY A 123 6.15 4.50 -7.73
N TYR A 124 5.38 3.55 -8.27
CA TYR A 124 3.96 3.75 -8.56
C TYR A 124 3.10 2.79 -7.73
N PHE A 125 2.17 3.37 -6.97
CA PHE A 125 1.15 2.62 -6.26
C PHE A 125 -0.17 2.76 -7.02
N GLU A 126 -0.55 1.72 -7.73
CA GLU A 126 -1.77 1.66 -8.50
C GLU A 126 -2.98 1.35 -7.60
N GLN A 127 -4.14 1.89 -7.92
CA GLN A 127 -5.36 1.74 -7.14
C GLN A 127 -5.79 0.28 -6.95
N GLU A 128 -5.66 -0.54 -7.97
CA GLU A 128 -6.06 -1.96 -7.94
C GLU A 128 -4.97 -2.87 -8.50
N MET A 129 -4.89 -4.10 -7.96
CA MET A 129 -4.12 -5.15 -8.60
C MET A 129 -4.91 -5.77 -9.77
N PRO A 130 -4.21 -6.27 -10.81
CA PRO A 130 -4.85 -7.03 -11.86
C PRO A 130 -5.69 -8.17 -11.27
N GLN A 131 -6.96 -8.24 -11.65
CA GLN A 131 -7.84 -9.30 -11.19
C GLN A 131 -7.33 -10.67 -11.66
N GLY A 132 -7.48 -11.68 -10.80
CA GLY A 132 -7.13 -13.05 -11.15
C GLY A 132 -5.66 -13.44 -10.94
N ASN A 133 -4.87 -12.63 -10.23
CA ASN A 133 -3.50 -12.99 -9.89
C ASN A 133 -3.45 -14.27 -9.04
N LYS A 134 -3.00 -15.38 -9.65
CA LYS A 134 -2.92 -16.71 -9.03
C LYS A 134 -1.62 -16.94 -8.27
N ARG A 135 -0.67 -16.00 -8.32
CA ARG A 135 0.60 -16.10 -7.59
C ARG A 135 0.36 -16.00 -6.09
N SER A 136 1.16 -16.72 -5.33
CA SER A 136 1.27 -16.49 -3.89
C SER A 136 1.91 -15.12 -3.61
N CYS A 137 1.72 -14.59 -2.39
CA CYS A 137 2.39 -13.35 -2.01
C CYS A 137 3.93 -13.46 -2.11
N ILE A 138 4.47 -14.63 -1.83
CA ILE A 138 5.92 -14.91 -1.93
C ILE A 138 6.37 -14.79 -3.38
N GLU A 139 5.67 -15.46 -4.31
CA GLU A 139 5.99 -15.40 -5.74
C GLU A 139 5.86 -13.98 -6.30
N GLU A 140 4.85 -13.23 -5.84
CA GLU A 140 4.61 -11.85 -6.25
C GLU A 140 5.76 -10.91 -5.85
N ILE A 141 6.35 -11.10 -4.66
CA ILE A 141 7.52 -10.33 -4.24
C ILE A 141 8.79 -10.83 -4.93
N TRP A 142 8.96 -12.13 -5.07
CA TRP A 142 10.14 -12.70 -5.72
C TRP A 142 10.28 -12.32 -7.19
N GLU A 143 9.17 -12.15 -7.90
CA GLU A 143 9.21 -11.69 -9.30
C GLU A 143 9.88 -10.32 -9.42
N GLU A 144 9.63 -9.43 -8.46
CA GLU A 144 10.21 -8.09 -8.46
C GLU A 144 11.59 -8.03 -7.82
N PHE A 145 11.85 -8.90 -6.84
CA PHE A 145 13.11 -8.96 -6.08
C PHE A 145 13.72 -10.37 -6.14
N PRO A 146 14.19 -10.82 -7.32
CA PRO A 146 14.69 -12.19 -7.50
C PRO A 146 15.96 -12.49 -6.70
N ALA A 147 16.69 -11.46 -6.25
CA ALA A 147 17.87 -11.62 -5.41
C ALA A 147 17.55 -11.89 -3.93
N TYR A 148 16.29 -11.69 -3.49
CA TYR A 148 15.90 -11.95 -2.12
C TYR A 148 15.86 -13.45 -1.84
N THR A 149 16.33 -13.84 -0.66
CA THR A 149 16.11 -15.17 -0.13
C THR A 149 14.65 -15.35 0.30
N GLN A 150 14.21 -16.59 0.45
CA GLN A 150 12.85 -16.86 0.95
C GLN A 150 12.59 -16.24 2.33
N TYR A 151 13.59 -16.18 3.17
CA TYR A 151 13.52 -15.53 4.47
C TYR A 151 13.28 -14.02 4.35
N GLU A 152 14.03 -13.34 3.46
CA GLU A 152 13.89 -11.90 3.22
C GLU A 152 12.53 -11.54 2.65
N VAL A 153 12.02 -12.35 1.71
CA VAL A 153 10.65 -12.18 1.16
C VAL A 153 9.60 -12.30 2.26
N ARG A 154 9.68 -13.34 3.08
CA ARG A 154 8.75 -13.53 4.21
C ARG A 154 8.86 -12.41 5.24
N ALA A 155 10.07 -11.98 5.57
CA ALA A 155 10.31 -10.89 6.50
C ALA A 155 9.76 -9.55 5.99
N ALA A 156 9.93 -9.25 4.69
CA ALA A 156 9.38 -8.05 4.06
C ALA A 156 7.85 -8.02 4.13
N LEU A 157 7.18 -9.13 3.79
CA LEU A 157 5.72 -9.25 3.86
C LEU A 157 5.21 -9.16 5.31
N ALA A 158 5.89 -9.79 6.26
CA ALA A 158 5.53 -9.74 7.67
C ALA A 158 5.66 -8.31 8.25
N LYS A 159 6.69 -7.56 7.88
CA LYS A 159 6.83 -6.12 8.22
C LYS A 159 5.67 -5.27 7.71
N CYS A 160 5.05 -5.66 6.61
CA CYS A 160 3.86 -4.98 6.10
C CYS A 160 2.56 -5.34 6.86
N GLY A 161 2.66 -6.14 7.93
CA GLY A 161 1.52 -6.52 8.75
C GLY A 161 0.71 -7.70 8.18
N LEU A 162 1.33 -8.55 7.36
CA LEU A 162 0.74 -9.78 6.85
C LEU A 162 1.08 -10.96 7.78
N THR A 163 0.08 -11.78 8.09
CA THR A 163 0.27 -13.01 8.86
C THR A 163 0.89 -14.11 8.01
N THR A 164 1.45 -15.14 8.62
CA THR A 164 1.99 -16.31 7.90
C THR A 164 0.97 -16.92 6.92
N LYS A 165 -0.30 -17.00 7.34
CA LYS A 165 -1.39 -17.49 6.50
C LYS A 165 -1.58 -16.63 5.24
N HIS A 166 -1.52 -15.30 5.38
CA HIS A 166 -1.63 -14.38 4.24
C HIS A 166 -0.43 -14.52 3.30
N ILE A 167 0.78 -14.61 3.87
CA ILE A 167 2.04 -14.72 3.11
C ILE A 167 2.04 -15.97 2.21
N GLU A 168 1.48 -17.07 2.68
CA GLU A 168 1.39 -18.33 1.92
C GLU A 168 0.19 -18.41 0.97
N SER A 169 -0.75 -17.46 1.08
CA SER A 169 -1.96 -17.43 0.27
C SER A 169 -1.69 -16.83 -1.12
N GLN A 170 -2.55 -17.18 -2.07
CA GLN A 170 -2.59 -16.51 -3.37
C GLN A 170 -3.12 -15.07 -3.20
N VAL A 171 -2.54 -14.12 -3.93
CA VAL A 171 -2.91 -12.70 -3.84
C VAL A 171 -4.41 -12.49 -4.09
N ARG A 172 -5.01 -13.22 -5.04
CA ARG A 172 -6.43 -13.10 -5.39
C ARG A 172 -7.42 -13.45 -4.28
N VAL A 173 -7.01 -14.24 -3.27
CA VAL A 173 -7.88 -14.66 -2.16
C VAL A 173 -7.76 -13.75 -0.93
N LEU A 174 -6.84 -12.79 -0.97
CA LEU A 174 -6.66 -11.80 0.09
C LEU A 174 -7.77 -10.75 0.06
N SER A 175 -8.07 -10.18 1.21
CA SER A 175 -8.91 -8.97 1.30
C SER A 175 -8.25 -7.78 0.61
N GLY A 176 -9.02 -6.74 0.26
CA GLY A 176 -8.49 -5.53 -0.36
C GLY A 176 -7.37 -4.89 0.46
N GLY A 177 -7.48 -4.87 1.79
CA GLY A 177 -6.44 -4.34 2.68
C GLY A 177 -5.16 -5.17 2.69
N GLU A 178 -5.26 -6.48 2.64
CA GLU A 178 -4.10 -7.37 2.54
C GLU A 178 -3.42 -7.26 1.18
N GLN A 179 -4.20 -7.15 0.10
CA GLN A 179 -3.66 -6.88 -1.24
C GLN A 179 -2.94 -5.52 -1.29
N ALA A 180 -3.49 -4.48 -0.65
CA ALA A 180 -2.84 -3.18 -0.53
C ALA A 180 -1.49 -3.29 0.21
N LYS A 181 -1.42 -4.09 1.28
CA LYS A 181 -0.17 -4.35 2.02
C LYS A 181 0.88 -5.08 1.15
N VAL A 182 0.48 -6.01 0.28
CA VAL A 182 1.40 -6.65 -0.69
C VAL A 182 1.96 -5.62 -1.68
N ARG A 183 1.11 -4.72 -2.21
CA ARG A 183 1.56 -3.64 -3.10
C ARG A 183 2.50 -2.66 -2.39
N LEU A 184 2.19 -2.29 -1.15
CA LEU A 184 3.08 -1.47 -0.34
C LEU A 184 4.41 -2.17 -0.08
N CYS A 185 4.42 -3.48 0.15
CA CYS A 185 5.65 -4.27 0.29
C CYS A 185 6.56 -4.15 -0.94
N LYS A 186 6.00 -4.22 -2.15
CA LYS A 186 6.76 -3.97 -3.38
C LYS A 186 7.35 -2.56 -3.41
N LEU A 187 6.52 -1.58 -3.10
CA LEU A 187 6.90 -0.18 -3.18
C LEU A 187 7.98 0.22 -2.18
N ILE A 188 7.89 -0.23 -0.92
CA ILE A 188 8.84 0.14 0.14
C ILE A 188 10.19 -0.56 0.00
N ASN A 189 10.25 -1.72 -0.66
CA ASN A 189 11.50 -2.45 -0.91
C ASN A 189 12.20 -2.00 -2.20
N ARG A 190 11.60 -1.10 -2.96
CA ARG A 190 12.20 -0.51 -4.16
C ARG A 190 12.77 0.87 -3.83
N GLU A 191 13.99 1.13 -4.26
CA GLU A 191 14.55 2.48 -4.18
C GLU A 191 13.78 3.41 -5.12
N SER A 192 13.37 4.57 -4.62
CA SER A 192 12.64 5.57 -5.40
C SER A 192 13.02 6.98 -4.95
N ASN A 193 12.83 7.96 -5.83
CA ASN A 193 12.96 9.38 -5.51
C ASN A 193 11.74 10.20 -5.95
N LEU A 194 10.80 9.56 -6.66
CA LEU A 194 9.46 10.07 -6.94
C LEU A 194 8.44 8.97 -6.68
N LEU A 195 7.51 9.21 -5.77
CA LEU A 195 6.36 8.34 -5.52
C LEU A 195 5.11 8.93 -6.17
N LEU A 196 4.47 8.16 -7.02
CA LEU A 196 3.14 8.41 -7.54
C LEU A 196 2.17 7.46 -6.86
N LEU A 197 1.27 7.99 -6.04
CA LEU A 197 0.38 7.19 -5.20
C LEU A 197 -1.08 7.45 -5.59
N ASP A 198 -1.78 6.41 -6.04
CA ASP A 198 -3.18 6.51 -6.43
C ASP A 198 -4.07 5.90 -5.34
N GLU A 199 -4.67 6.78 -4.52
CA GLU A 199 -5.52 6.44 -3.39
C GLU A 199 -4.89 5.39 -2.43
N PRO A 200 -3.69 5.63 -1.89
CA PRO A 200 -2.93 4.63 -1.15
C PRO A 200 -3.57 4.24 0.18
N THR A 201 -4.55 4.99 0.67
CA THR A 201 -5.28 4.72 1.92
C THR A 201 -6.46 3.76 1.73
N ASN A 202 -6.89 3.52 0.49
CA ASN A 202 -8.03 2.67 0.22
C ASN A 202 -7.80 1.25 0.75
N HIS A 203 -8.81 0.74 1.44
CA HIS A 203 -8.83 -0.59 2.06
C HIS A 203 -7.86 -0.80 3.23
N LEU A 204 -7.03 0.18 3.60
CA LEU A 204 -6.15 0.07 4.76
C LEU A 204 -6.93 0.25 6.07
N ASP A 205 -6.56 -0.53 7.07
CA ASP A 205 -7.01 -0.32 8.46
C ASP A 205 -6.35 0.93 9.08
N ALA A 206 -6.85 1.38 10.22
CA ALA A 206 -6.39 2.59 10.88
C ALA A 206 -4.89 2.55 11.23
N ASP A 207 -4.39 1.39 11.68
CA ASP A 207 -2.99 1.22 12.05
C ASP A 207 -2.08 1.33 10.81
N ALA A 208 -2.47 0.70 9.69
CA ALA A 208 -1.74 0.78 8.44
C ALA A 208 -1.77 2.19 7.83
N LYS A 209 -2.91 2.91 7.91
CA LYS A 209 -2.99 4.31 7.47
C LYS A 209 -2.07 5.22 8.28
N ALA A 210 -2.08 5.09 9.61
CA ALA A 210 -1.22 5.88 10.48
C ALA A 210 0.27 5.63 10.20
N GLU A 211 0.64 4.37 10.02
CA GLU A 211 2.02 3.99 9.71
C GLU A 211 2.44 4.45 8.31
N LEU A 212 1.56 4.35 7.31
CA LEU A 212 1.82 4.87 5.97
C LEU A 212 2.05 6.38 6.00
N LYS A 213 1.20 7.13 6.72
CA LYS A 213 1.36 8.58 6.88
C LYS A 213 2.72 8.91 7.51
N ARG A 214 3.09 8.22 8.60
CA ARG A 214 4.39 8.40 9.26
C ARG A 214 5.55 8.14 8.29
N ALA A 215 5.50 7.02 7.58
CA ALA A 215 6.55 6.64 6.63
C ALA A 215 6.69 7.64 5.48
N LEU A 216 5.57 8.16 4.94
CA LEU A 216 5.57 9.18 3.89
C LEU A 216 6.06 10.53 4.40
N GLN A 217 5.82 10.87 5.68
CA GLN A 217 6.39 12.09 6.30
C GLN A 217 7.91 12.01 6.37
N GLU A 218 8.47 10.85 6.72
CA GLU A 218 9.92 10.62 6.82
C GLU A 218 10.60 10.48 5.46
N TYR A 219 9.87 10.07 4.43
CA TYR A 219 10.41 9.90 3.08
C TYR A 219 10.98 11.21 2.54
N LYS A 220 12.21 11.16 2.03
CA LYS A 220 12.96 12.35 1.55
C LYS A 220 12.75 12.66 0.07
N GLY A 221 12.14 11.75 -0.66
CA GLY A 221 11.83 11.96 -2.08
C GLY A 221 10.59 12.83 -2.30
N THR A 222 10.23 12.96 -3.55
CA THR A 222 9.07 13.71 -4.03
C THR A 222 7.82 12.81 -4.02
N ILE A 223 6.67 13.35 -3.68
CA ILE A 223 5.40 12.62 -3.67
C ILE A 223 4.35 13.39 -4.47
N LEU A 224 3.67 12.70 -5.37
CA LEU A 224 2.44 13.15 -5.99
C LEU A 224 1.36 12.10 -5.71
N MET A 225 0.34 12.47 -4.95
CA MET A 225 -0.62 11.54 -4.38
C MET A 225 -2.05 11.96 -4.66
N VAL A 226 -2.85 11.05 -5.21
CA VAL A 226 -4.31 11.17 -5.22
C VAL A 226 -4.83 10.73 -3.84
N CYS A 227 -5.53 11.61 -3.16
CA CYS A 227 -6.10 11.31 -1.85
C CYS A 227 -7.41 12.07 -1.63
N HIS A 228 -8.39 11.37 -1.05
CA HIS A 228 -9.70 11.93 -0.71
C HIS A 228 -9.89 12.20 0.79
N GLU A 229 -8.91 11.81 1.62
CA GLU A 229 -8.96 11.91 3.08
C GLU A 229 -8.12 13.12 3.55
N PRO A 230 -8.74 14.28 3.89
CA PRO A 230 -8.00 15.45 4.37
C PRO A 230 -7.12 15.14 5.58
N GLU A 231 -7.61 14.37 6.53
CA GLU A 231 -6.89 13.96 7.73
C GLU A 231 -5.63 13.13 7.42
N PHE A 232 -5.56 12.50 6.25
CA PHE A 232 -4.37 11.78 5.82
C PHE A 232 -3.32 12.71 5.21
N TYR A 233 -3.70 13.61 4.28
CA TYR A 233 -2.72 14.44 3.60
C TYR A 233 -2.37 15.73 4.36
N GLU A 234 -3.22 16.23 5.25
CA GLU A 234 -2.90 17.38 6.10
C GLU A 234 -1.70 17.09 7.00
N GLY A 235 -0.74 18.02 7.02
CA GLY A 235 0.53 17.86 7.74
C GLY A 235 1.54 16.90 7.06
N LEU A 236 1.17 16.28 5.93
CA LEU A 236 2.06 15.47 5.11
C LEU A 236 2.53 16.24 3.87
N VAL A 237 1.61 16.90 3.17
CA VAL A 237 1.90 17.56 1.89
C VAL A 237 2.22 19.03 2.04
N SER A 238 3.05 19.55 1.13
CA SER A 238 3.39 20.98 1.05
C SER A 238 2.45 21.78 0.13
N LYS A 239 1.76 21.08 -0.79
CA LYS A 239 0.82 21.67 -1.74
C LYS A 239 -0.40 20.76 -1.94
N VAL A 240 -1.53 21.40 -2.24
CA VAL A 240 -2.74 20.69 -2.67
C VAL A 240 -3.12 21.22 -4.03
N TRP A 241 -3.33 20.34 -4.99
CA TRP A 241 -3.84 20.67 -6.31
C TRP A 241 -5.30 20.21 -6.44
N ASP A 242 -6.20 21.17 -6.59
CA ASP A 242 -7.61 20.89 -6.80
C ASP A 242 -7.87 20.66 -8.30
N CYS A 243 -8.05 19.39 -8.66
CA CYS A 243 -8.31 19.02 -10.04
C CYS A 243 -9.68 19.46 -10.57
N SER A 244 -10.59 19.91 -9.69
CA SER A 244 -11.87 20.47 -10.11
C SER A 244 -11.72 21.77 -10.91
N GLU A 245 -10.63 22.52 -10.68
CA GLU A 245 -10.30 23.73 -11.43
C GLU A 245 -9.84 23.43 -12.87
N TRP A 246 -9.37 22.22 -13.11
CA TRP A 246 -8.77 21.79 -14.38
C TRP A 246 -9.69 20.96 -15.25
N THR A 247 -10.71 20.36 -14.65
CA THR A 247 -11.60 19.44 -15.37
C THR A 247 -12.43 20.16 -16.44
N THR A 248 -12.65 19.46 -17.55
CA THR A 248 -13.65 19.83 -18.56
C THR A 248 -15.00 19.18 -18.29
N ARG A 249 -15.07 18.28 -17.29
CA ARG A 249 -16.30 17.64 -16.86
C ARG A 249 -16.95 18.47 -15.73
N ILE A 250 -18.18 18.86 -15.96
CA ILE A 250 -19.05 19.56 -15.00
C ILE A 250 -19.96 18.54 -14.32
#